data_d2b2aaba0f687590bdd289f9b32ce907
#
_entry.id   d2b2aaba0f687590bdd289f9b32ce907
#
_cell.length_a   1.000
_cell.length_b   1.000
_cell.length_c   1.000
_cell.angle_alpha   90.00
_cell.angle_beta   90.00
_cell.angle_gamma   90.00
#
_symmetry.space_group_name_H-M   'P 1'
#
loop_
_entity.id
_entity.type
_entity.pdbx_description
1 polymer ?
#
loop_
_entity_poly.entity_id
_entity_poly.type
_entity_poly.pdbx_seq_one_letter_code
_entity_poly.pdbx_strand_id
1 'polypeptide(L)'
;MPHPSRRDFFKTASAATLGALTAGAPRLFAEPEKIAPTADTLIVLWMGGGMAHTETFDPKRYAPFEKGMDPKGVLSTFPSIPTAVDGIQFSEGLEKMAAVMDRGTLLRSSIAADLGFILHSRHQYHWHTGYEPPQSVAAPHLGAFISRALGPRDPAVPAFINIGQRFDLGEGEELKAFTTAGFLGSEYGPFNIPFPHDAATAVRPPAGMTPGRFEDRNKFYKRLLEASPVGQYGSAYQRDSFLRSMDNAHRLLSSPAAKAFDLSLEPKDSVAKYVPAGFDPAKIDSAKQNRDGDYEAATVGRFGLGCLLARRLAEVGARFIEVTTEYIPFLNWDTHENGHTRLVNMKKMIDAPIAQLVLDLEQRGLLDRTLIVLASEFSRDMMIEGREKSQLRTQAKVPDQIEELKYYGMHRHFTEAGCVLLWGGGMKRGHVHGITADERPCKVVTDPVPISDLHASIYRAMGISPKLSYTIEERPFYVTKDGLGKPVADLFARG
;
A
#
# COMPACT_ATOMS: atom_id res chain seq x y z
N MET A 1 -5.86 -29.15 2.00
CA MET A 1 -4.38 -29.16 1.97
C MET A 1 -3.88 -29.13 3.41
N PRO A 2 -2.86 -29.90 3.81
CA PRO A 2 -2.36 -29.87 5.19
C PRO A 2 -1.78 -28.50 5.50
N HIS A 3 -2.15 -27.92 6.64
CA HIS A 3 -1.58 -26.68 7.14
C HIS A 3 -0.07 -26.87 7.33
N PRO A 4 0.77 -25.92 6.86
CA PRO A 4 2.19 -25.98 7.10
C PRO A 4 2.46 -26.02 8.61
N SER A 5 3.32 -26.94 9.04
CA SER A 5 3.69 -27.06 10.44
C SER A 5 4.51 -25.85 10.90
N ARG A 6 4.48 -25.52 12.21
CA ARG A 6 5.37 -24.49 12.78
C ARG A 6 6.84 -24.69 12.37
N ARG A 7 7.25 -25.94 12.14
CA ARG A 7 8.60 -26.31 11.73
C ARG A 7 8.87 -25.96 10.26
N ASP A 8 7.87 -26.01 9.39
CA ASP A 8 8.00 -25.62 7.99
C ASP A 8 7.98 -24.09 7.85
N PHE A 9 7.21 -23.39 8.69
CA PHE A 9 7.27 -21.94 8.83
C PHE A 9 8.69 -21.46 9.21
N PHE A 10 9.34 -22.13 10.17
CA PHE A 10 10.71 -21.79 10.54
C PHE A 10 11.75 -22.17 9.50
N LYS A 11 11.52 -23.20 8.67
CA LYS A 11 12.42 -23.58 7.59
C LYS A 11 12.36 -22.63 6.39
N THR A 12 11.18 -22.16 6.03
CA THR A 12 11.00 -21.18 4.94
C THR A 12 11.31 -19.75 5.36
N ALA A 13 11.11 -19.40 6.64
CA ALA A 13 11.53 -18.11 7.20
C ALA A 13 13.07 -17.92 7.20
N SER A 14 13.84 -18.99 6.96
CA SER A 14 15.22 -19.03 7.45
C SER A 14 16.29 -18.43 6.50
N ALA A 15 16.15 -18.44 5.19
CA ALA A 15 17.25 -18.00 4.34
C ALA A 15 17.33 -16.47 4.17
N ALA A 16 16.24 -15.80 3.82
CA ALA A 16 16.22 -14.34 3.68
C ALA A 16 16.29 -13.64 5.04
N THR A 17 15.66 -14.21 6.07
CA THR A 17 15.73 -13.69 7.44
C THR A 17 17.11 -13.89 8.08
N LEU A 18 17.80 -15.01 7.82
CA LEU A 18 19.17 -15.23 8.26
C LEU A 18 20.15 -14.30 7.52
N GLY A 19 19.97 -14.07 6.22
CA GLY A 19 20.76 -13.10 5.47
C GLY A 19 20.60 -11.67 6.02
N ALA A 20 19.37 -11.27 6.36
CA ALA A 20 19.08 -9.97 6.97
C ALA A 20 19.64 -9.88 8.41
N LEU A 21 19.61 -10.97 9.18
CA LEU A 21 20.16 -11.00 10.56
C LEU A 21 21.69 -10.97 10.61
N THR A 22 22.37 -11.42 9.56
CA THR A 22 23.85 -11.40 9.48
C THR A 22 24.39 -10.14 8.84
N ALA A 23 23.55 -9.34 8.19
CA ALA A 23 23.95 -8.08 7.59
C ALA A 23 24.55 -7.14 8.63
N GLY A 24 25.71 -6.57 8.33
CA GLY A 24 26.37 -5.56 9.15
C GLY A 24 25.58 -4.26 9.21
N ALA A 25 26.08 -3.27 9.98
CA ALA A 25 25.44 -1.96 10.04
C ALA A 25 25.44 -1.28 8.66
N PRO A 26 24.27 -0.92 8.10
CA PRO A 26 24.22 -0.19 6.84
C PRO A 26 24.80 1.22 7.04
N ARG A 27 25.73 1.62 6.20
CA ARG A 27 26.37 2.94 6.21
C ARG A 27 25.89 3.77 5.04
N LEU A 28 25.78 5.08 5.22
CA LEU A 28 25.57 5.99 4.09
C LEU A 28 26.74 5.85 3.11
N PHE A 29 26.41 5.67 1.83
CA PHE A 29 27.43 5.54 0.79
C PHE A 29 28.06 6.89 0.43
N ALA A 30 27.23 7.94 0.37
CA ALA A 30 27.64 9.31 0.13
C ALA A 30 26.68 10.28 0.82
N GLU A 31 27.12 11.51 1.08
CA GLU A 31 26.22 12.57 1.53
C GLU A 31 25.16 12.84 0.46
N PRO A 32 23.88 12.67 0.77
CA PRO A 32 22.83 12.88 -0.19
C PRO A 32 22.64 14.37 -0.50
N GLU A 33 22.21 14.67 -1.71
CA GLU A 33 21.71 15.99 -2.08
C GLU A 33 20.59 16.42 -1.14
N LYS A 34 20.66 17.65 -0.61
CA LYS A 34 19.61 18.21 0.23
C LYS A 34 18.46 18.70 -0.62
N ILE A 35 17.32 18.05 -0.49
CA ILE A 35 16.07 18.40 -1.17
C ILE A 35 15.12 19.01 -0.14
N ALA A 36 14.54 20.16 -0.46
CA ALA A 36 13.51 20.74 0.39
C ALA A 36 12.21 19.90 0.34
N PRO A 37 11.72 19.39 1.48
CA PRO A 37 10.52 18.55 1.48
C PRO A 37 9.27 19.37 1.20
N THR A 38 8.38 18.85 0.38
CA THR A 38 7.01 19.38 0.21
C THR A 38 6.01 18.61 1.08
N ALA A 39 6.35 17.42 1.55
CA ALA A 39 5.54 16.62 2.46
C ALA A 39 6.32 16.22 3.72
N ASP A 40 5.62 16.12 4.84
CA ASP A 40 6.12 15.62 6.12
C ASP A 40 5.62 14.20 6.41
N THR A 41 4.46 13.86 5.87
CA THR A 41 3.78 12.57 6.04
C THR A 41 3.42 12.01 4.66
N LEU A 42 3.62 10.71 4.47
CA LEU A 42 3.13 9.96 3.32
C LEU A 42 2.05 8.97 3.77
N ILE A 43 0.90 9.02 3.11
CA ILE A 43 -0.16 8.00 3.24
C ILE A 43 -0.27 7.26 1.91
N VAL A 44 -0.01 5.96 1.92
CA VAL A 44 -0.24 5.06 0.78
C VAL A 44 -1.58 4.36 0.99
N LEU A 45 -2.47 4.46 0.00
CA LEU A 45 -3.72 3.74 -0.07
C LEU A 45 -3.53 2.60 -1.09
N TRP A 46 -3.30 1.40 -0.57
CA TRP A 46 -2.88 0.27 -1.39
C TRP A 46 -4.06 -0.61 -1.81
N MET A 47 -4.29 -0.71 -3.11
CA MET A 47 -5.37 -1.48 -3.73
C MET A 47 -4.82 -2.81 -4.25
N GLY A 48 -4.46 -3.72 -3.34
CA GLY A 48 -3.85 -5.00 -3.69
C GLY A 48 -4.77 -5.91 -4.50
N GLY A 49 -4.29 -6.42 -5.62
CA GLY A 49 -5.01 -7.34 -6.49
C GLY A 49 -5.14 -6.88 -7.95
N GLY A 50 -4.51 -5.78 -8.34
CA GLY A 50 -4.52 -5.28 -9.71
C GLY A 50 -5.79 -4.49 -10.05
N MET A 51 -5.83 -3.24 -9.59
CA MET A 51 -6.96 -2.33 -9.85
C MET A 51 -7.00 -1.90 -11.32
N ALA A 52 -8.05 -2.28 -12.05
CA ALA A 52 -8.22 -1.96 -13.46
C ALA A 52 -8.37 -0.45 -13.69
N HIS A 53 -7.48 0.16 -14.48
CA HIS A 53 -7.53 1.60 -14.80
C HIS A 53 -8.80 1.97 -15.57
N THR A 54 -9.22 1.11 -16.52
CA THR A 54 -10.41 1.35 -17.35
C THR A 54 -11.73 1.21 -16.59
N GLU A 55 -11.70 0.62 -15.40
CA GLU A 55 -12.86 0.46 -14.54
C GLU A 55 -12.89 1.46 -13.39
N THR A 56 -11.87 2.35 -13.29
CA THR A 56 -11.73 3.28 -12.18
C THR A 56 -11.47 4.72 -12.64
N PHE A 57 -10.23 5.10 -12.91
CA PHE A 57 -9.82 6.50 -13.08
C PHE A 57 -9.47 6.89 -14.52
N ASP A 58 -9.55 5.94 -15.44
CA ASP A 58 -9.36 6.15 -16.87
C ASP A 58 -10.38 5.36 -17.69
N PRO A 59 -11.70 5.59 -17.45
CA PRO A 59 -12.74 4.85 -18.16
C PRO A 59 -12.64 5.08 -19.66
N LYS A 60 -12.81 3.98 -20.40
CA LYS A 60 -12.87 3.96 -21.87
C LYS A 60 -14.31 3.82 -22.33
N ARG A 61 -14.51 3.56 -23.63
CA ARG A 61 -15.85 3.36 -24.19
C ARG A 61 -16.59 2.28 -23.40
N TYR A 62 -17.71 2.67 -22.80
CA TYR A 62 -18.60 1.78 -22.06
C TYR A 62 -19.31 0.82 -23.03
N ALA A 63 -19.29 -0.46 -22.72
CA ALA A 63 -20.00 -1.50 -23.42
C ALA A 63 -20.92 -2.23 -22.41
N PRO A 64 -22.24 -1.90 -22.34
CA PRO A 64 -23.18 -2.57 -21.44
C PRO A 64 -23.23 -4.06 -21.72
N PHE A 65 -23.49 -4.86 -20.68
CA PHE A 65 -23.59 -6.31 -20.83
C PHE A 65 -24.77 -6.68 -21.73
N GLU A 66 -24.46 -7.41 -22.78
CA GLU A 66 -25.42 -8.07 -23.65
C GLU A 66 -25.04 -9.53 -23.84
N LYS A 67 -26.00 -10.45 -23.68
CA LYS A 67 -25.72 -11.88 -23.85
C LYS A 67 -25.25 -12.17 -25.29
N GLY A 68 -24.13 -12.89 -25.42
CA GLY A 68 -23.52 -13.22 -26.70
C GLY A 68 -22.58 -12.15 -27.26
N MET A 69 -22.27 -11.09 -26.48
CA MET A 69 -21.35 -10.04 -26.93
C MET A 69 -19.91 -10.55 -27.10
N ASP A 70 -19.19 -9.93 -28.04
CA ASP A 70 -17.75 -10.20 -28.24
C ASP A 70 -16.91 -9.52 -27.11
N PRO A 71 -16.14 -10.28 -26.32
CA PRO A 71 -15.30 -9.72 -25.26
C PRO A 71 -14.24 -8.73 -25.78
N LYS A 72 -13.85 -8.82 -27.04
CA LYS A 72 -12.90 -7.87 -27.65
C LYS A 72 -13.42 -6.44 -27.69
N GLY A 73 -14.75 -6.26 -27.74
CA GLY A 73 -15.40 -4.97 -27.73
C GLY A 73 -15.53 -4.31 -26.36
N VAL A 74 -15.27 -5.04 -25.26
CA VAL A 74 -15.44 -4.56 -23.89
C VAL A 74 -14.18 -3.84 -23.43
N LEU A 75 -14.23 -2.49 -23.32
CA LEU A 75 -13.12 -1.65 -22.84
C LEU A 75 -13.36 -1.15 -21.41
N SER A 76 -14.62 -0.81 -21.07
CA SER A 76 -15.08 -0.52 -19.72
C SER A 76 -16.46 -1.12 -19.50
N THR A 77 -16.70 -1.62 -18.29
CA THR A 77 -17.99 -2.23 -17.91
C THR A 77 -18.90 -1.29 -17.14
N PHE A 78 -18.45 -0.06 -16.89
CA PHE A 78 -19.20 1.01 -16.23
C PHE A 78 -19.19 2.27 -17.11
N PRO A 79 -20.26 3.09 -17.06
CA PRO A 79 -20.24 4.41 -17.67
C PRO A 79 -19.22 5.32 -16.98
N SER A 80 -18.76 6.32 -17.70
CA SER A 80 -17.95 7.40 -17.14
C SER A 80 -18.82 8.48 -16.51
N ILE A 81 -18.31 9.09 -15.44
CA ILE A 81 -18.90 10.26 -14.77
C ILE A 81 -17.93 11.44 -14.80
N PRO A 82 -18.41 12.69 -14.83
CA PRO A 82 -17.56 13.86 -14.72
C PRO A 82 -16.93 13.95 -13.32
N THR A 83 -15.75 14.55 -13.25
CA THR A 83 -15.14 14.93 -11.97
C THR A 83 -15.32 16.44 -11.73
N ALA A 84 -14.79 16.94 -10.59
CA ALA A 84 -14.71 18.38 -10.32
C ALA A 84 -13.75 19.15 -11.27
N VAL A 85 -13.09 18.44 -12.19
CA VAL A 85 -12.15 19.03 -13.15
C VAL A 85 -12.61 18.69 -14.57
N ASP A 86 -12.80 19.74 -15.38
CA ASP A 86 -13.21 19.56 -16.78
C ASP A 86 -12.23 18.67 -17.55
N GLY A 87 -12.76 17.73 -18.34
CA GLY A 87 -11.97 16.81 -19.15
C GLY A 87 -11.41 15.60 -18.39
N ILE A 88 -11.58 15.52 -17.07
CA ILE A 88 -11.23 14.34 -16.27
C ILE A 88 -12.52 13.58 -15.94
N GLN A 89 -12.55 12.31 -16.28
CA GLN A 89 -13.67 11.42 -15.99
C GLN A 89 -13.21 10.24 -15.14
N PHE A 90 -14.08 9.82 -14.22
CA PHE A 90 -13.92 8.58 -13.47
C PHE A 90 -15.04 7.60 -13.87
N SER A 91 -14.92 6.37 -13.44
CA SER A 91 -15.95 5.38 -13.63
C SER A 91 -17.08 5.58 -12.61
N GLU A 92 -18.33 5.33 -13.02
CA GLU A 92 -19.51 5.32 -12.13
C GLU A 92 -19.23 4.52 -10.85
N GLY A 93 -19.73 5.01 -9.71
CA GLY A 93 -19.49 4.45 -8.38
C GLY A 93 -18.30 5.09 -7.64
N LEU A 94 -17.66 6.12 -8.22
CA LEU A 94 -16.57 6.90 -7.63
C LEU A 94 -16.92 8.40 -7.52
N GLU A 95 -18.18 8.73 -7.25
CA GLU A 95 -18.73 10.09 -7.28
C GLU A 95 -18.07 11.02 -6.25
N LYS A 96 -17.78 10.49 -5.06
CA LYS A 96 -17.15 11.31 -3.99
C LYS A 96 -15.69 11.57 -4.27
N MET A 97 -14.96 10.58 -4.79
CA MET A 97 -13.59 10.78 -5.25
C MET A 97 -13.52 11.71 -6.45
N ALA A 98 -14.46 11.60 -7.39
CA ALA A 98 -14.62 12.52 -8.51
C ALA A 98 -14.82 13.98 -8.05
N ALA A 99 -15.58 14.20 -6.98
CA ALA A 99 -15.84 15.51 -6.40
C ALA A 99 -14.60 16.17 -5.73
N VAL A 100 -13.55 15.40 -5.41
CA VAL A 100 -12.30 15.92 -4.80
C VAL A 100 -11.11 15.85 -5.76
N MET A 101 -11.35 15.59 -7.07
CA MET A 101 -10.28 15.52 -8.05
C MET A 101 -9.57 16.87 -8.27
N ASP A 102 -10.26 17.99 -8.06
CA ASP A 102 -9.70 19.35 -8.10
C ASP A 102 -8.56 19.58 -7.08
N ARG A 103 -8.41 18.72 -6.09
CA ARG A 103 -7.34 18.73 -5.08
C ARG A 103 -6.18 17.80 -5.40
N GLY A 104 -6.29 17.00 -6.47
CA GLY A 104 -5.36 15.93 -6.77
C GLY A 104 -4.77 15.98 -8.16
N THR A 105 -3.83 15.09 -8.39
CA THR A 105 -3.22 14.78 -9.68
C THR A 105 -3.54 13.31 -10.04
N LEU A 106 -4.03 13.08 -11.23
CA LEU A 106 -4.17 11.76 -11.82
C LEU A 106 -2.95 11.44 -12.68
N LEU A 107 -2.11 10.52 -12.25
CA LEU A 107 -1.07 9.91 -13.08
C LEU A 107 -1.71 8.72 -13.83
N ARG A 108 -1.97 8.91 -15.12
CA ARG A 108 -2.65 7.94 -15.98
C ARG A 108 -1.69 6.96 -16.65
N SER A 109 -0.41 7.31 -16.69
CA SER A 109 0.63 6.61 -17.44
C SER A 109 1.58 5.78 -16.58
N SER A 110 1.13 5.30 -15.42
CA SER A 110 1.93 4.38 -14.60
C SER A 110 2.06 3.03 -15.29
N ILE A 111 3.27 2.48 -15.35
CA ILE A 111 3.55 1.16 -15.93
C ILE A 111 4.21 0.24 -14.91
N ALA A 112 3.80 -1.02 -14.89
CA ALA A 112 4.44 -2.05 -14.10
C ALA A 112 5.62 -2.67 -14.86
N ALA A 113 6.63 -3.18 -14.13
CA ALA A 113 7.78 -3.83 -14.72
C ALA A 113 7.43 -5.16 -15.40
N ASP A 114 8.25 -5.56 -16.37
CA ASP A 114 8.24 -6.92 -16.90
C ASP A 114 9.09 -7.82 -16.01
N LEU A 115 8.44 -8.60 -15.16
CA LEU A 115 9.11 -9.51 -14.23
C LEU A 115 9.14 -10.97 -14.74
N GLY A 116 8.85 -11.18 -16.02
CA GLY A 116 8.81 -12.50 -16.67
C GLY A 116 7.57 -13.33 -16.33
N PHE A 117 7.04 -13.22 -15.12
CA PHE A 117 5.78 -13.78 -14.67
C PHE A 117 4.93 -12.68 -14.07
N ILE A 118 3.61 -12.74 -14.27
CA ILE A 118 2.70 -11.80 -13.63
C ILE A 118 2.08 -12.48 -12.43
N LEU A 119 2.76 -12.33 -11.30
CA LEU A 119 2.30 -12.77 -9.98
C LEU A 119 2.13 -11.54 -9.09
N HIS A 120 1.04 -11.49 -8.37
CA HIS A 120 0.75 -10.40 -7.44
C HIS A 120 1.86 -10.17 -6.42
N SER A 121 2.34 -11.25 -5.79
CA SER A 121 3.43 -11.19 -4.81
C SER A 121 4.68 -10.50 -5.35
N ARG A 122 5.12 -10.86 -6.57
CA ARG A 122 6.31 -10.29 -7.20
C ARG A 122 6.14 -8.81 -7.55
N HIS A 123 4.98 -8.43 -8.08
CA HIS A 123 4.69 -7.04 -8.44
C HIS A 123 4.43 -6.17 -7.21
N GLN A 124 3.81 -6.69 -6.16
CA GLN A 124 3.70 -6.00 -4.87
C GLN A 124 5.08 -5.80 -4.24
N TYR A 125 5.94 -6.83 -4.23
CA TYR A 125 7.33 -6.68 -3.79
C TYR A 125 8.04 -5.57 -4.57
N HIS A 126 7.97 -5.61 -5.92
CA HIS A 126 8.60 -4.59 -6.77
C HIS A 126 8.05 -3.19 -6.50
N TRP A 127 6.73 -3.04 -6.38
CA TRP A 127 6.12 -1.75 -6.08
C TRP A 127 6.56 -1.20 -4.71
N HIS A 128 6.59 -2.03 -3.67
CA HIS A 128 6.92 -1.58 -2.32
C HIS A 128 8.41 -1.38 -2.08
N THR A 129 9.27 -2.05 -2.82
CA THR A 129 10.73 -1.98 -2.62
C THR A 129 11.48 -1.22 -3.71
N GLY A 130 10.91 -1.09 -4.91
CA GLY A 130 11.58 -0.60 -6.11
C GLY A 130 12.53 -1.63 -6.75
N TYR A 131 12.60 -2.84 -6.20
CA TYR A 131 13.51 -3.90 -6.65
C TYR A 131 12.76 -5.12 -7.17
N GLU A 132 13.30 -5.74 -8.22
CA GLU A 132 12.73 -6.98 -8.78
C GLU A 132 13.13 -8.18 -7.94
N PRO A 133 12.19 -9.06 -7.53
CA PRO A 133 12.53 -10.31 -6.85
C PRO A 133 13.06 -11.36 -7.85
N PRO A 134 13.91 -12.33 -7.40
CA PRO A 134 14.47 -12.45 -6.06
C PRO A 134 15.68 -11.54 -5.87
N GLN A 135 15.90 -11.11 -4.64
CA GLN A 135 17.11 -10.39 -4.24
C GLN A 135 17.97 -11.25 -3.32
N SER A 136 19.29 -11.13 -3.46
CA SER A 136 20.25 -11.80 -2.54
C SER A 136 20.20 -11.22 -1.12
N VAL A 137 19.80 -9.95 -1.01
CA VAL A 137 19.59 -9.24 0.25
C VAL A 137 18.14 -8.78 0.28
N ALA A 138 17.46 -8.92 1.41
CA ALA A 138 16.09 -8.47 1.56
C ALA A 138 15.99 -6.95 1.36
N ALA A 139 15.37 -6.52 0.26
CA ALA A 139 15.17 -5.12 -0.03
C ALA A 139 14.20 -4.49 0.97
N PRO A 140 14.52 -3.30 1.51
CA PRO A 140 13.62 -2.59 2.38
C PRO A 140 12.36 -2.09 1.66
N HIS A 141 11.25 -2.12 2.36
CA HIS A 141 10.04 -1.43 1.96
C HIS A 141 10.27 0.09 1.88
N LEU A 142 9.61 0.77 0.96
CA LEU A 142 9.74 2.24 0.80
C LEU A 142 9.47 2.99 2.13
N GLY A 143 8.51 2.54 2.94
CA GLY A 143 8.24 3.07 4.28
C GLY A 143 9.41 2.88 5.24
N ALA A 144 10.15 1.77 5.12
CA ALA A 144 11.35 1.53 5.91
C ALA A 144 12.50 2.46 5.50
N PHE A 145 12.69 2.72 4.21
CA PHE A 145 13.65 3.72 3.74
C PHE A 145 13.31 5.13 4.24
N ILE A 146 12.04 5.54 4.17
CA ILE A 146 11.57 6.83 4.69
C ILE A 146 11.77 6.90 6.20
N SER A 147 11.41 5.85 6.94
CA SER A 147 11.63 5.75 8.38
C SER A 147 13.11 5.86 8.75
N ARG A 148 14.00 5.23 7.99
CA ARG A 148 15.47 5.29 8.22
C ARG A 148 16.04 6.67 7.90
N ALA A 149 15.61 7.28 6.80
CA ALA A 149 16.15 8.55 6.33
C ALA A 149 15.69 9.75 7.18
N LEU A 150 14.43 9.74 7.61
CA LEU A 150 13.80 10.91 8.26
C LEU A 150 13.49 10.71 9.75
N GLY A 151 13.41 9.47 10.21
CA GLY A 151 12.95 9.16 11.56
C GLY A 151 11.46 9.51 11.79
N PRO A 152 10.95 9.27 13.01
CA PRO A 152 9.62 9.69 13.41
C PRO A 152 9.58 11.22 13.60
N ARG A 153 8.40 11.83 13.36
CA ARG A 153 8.17 13.26 13.67
C ARG A 153 7.97 13.47 15.18
N ASP A 154 7.24 12.55 15.80
CA ASP A 154 7.12 12.44 17.25
C ASP A 154 7.83 11.14 17.68
N PRO A 155 8.82 11.19 18.59
CA PRO A 155 9.57 10.01 19.03
C PRO A 155 8.71 8.88 19.62
N ALA A 156 7.49 9.17 20.08
CA ALA A 156 6.57 8.19 20.62
C ALA A 156 5.69 7.52 19.55
N VAL A 157 5.64 8.06 18.33
CA VAL A 157 4.81 7.52 17.25
C VAL A 157 5.70 6.71 16.31
N PRO A 158 5.33 5.46 15.96
CA PRO A 158 6.09 4.68 14.97
C PRO A 158 6.22 5.44 13.65
N ALA A 159 7.44 5.48 13.09
CA ALA A 159 7.68 6.19 11.84
C ALA A 159 7.02 5.49 10.64
N PHE A 160 6.85 4.17 10.70
CA PHE A 160 6.18 3.37 9.69
C PHE A 160 5.03 2.58 10.30
N ILE A 161 3.80 2.80 9.84
CA ILE A 161 2.58 2.12 10.30
C ILE A 161 1.89 1.50 9.09
N ASN A 162 1.54 0.21 9.20
CA ASN A 162 0.75 -0.51 8.19
C ASN A 162 -0.60 -0.89 8.79
N ILE A 163 -1.69 -0.55 8.09
CA ILE A 163 -3.07 -0.72 8.54
C ILE A 163 -3.83 -1.63 7.56
N GLY A 164 -4.43 -2.67 8.07
CA GLY A 164 -5.30 -3.56 7.31
C GLY A 164 -4.61 -4.80 6.75
N GLN A 165 -3.28 -4.88 6.77
CA GLN A 165 -2.54 -6.06 6.30
C GLN A 165 -2.53 -7.15 7.36
N ARG A 166 -3.07 -8.31 7.03
CA ARG A 166 -3.13 -9.48 7.94
C ARG A 166 -2.09 -10.55 7.62
N PHE A 167 -1.45 -10.48 6.46
CA PHE A 167 -0.44 -11.44 5.97
C PHE A 167 -0.94 -12.87 5.77
N ASP A 168 -2.22 -13.04 5.49
CA ASP A 168 -2.84 -14.34 5.19
C ASP A 168 -2.78 -14.63 3.69
N LEU A 169 -1.60 -14.57 3.11
CA LEU A 169 -1.47 -14.42 1.66
C LEU A 169 -1.02 -15.63 0.88
N GLY A 170 -0.77 -16.74 1.48
CA GLY A 170 -0.53 -18.00 0.76
C GLY A 170 0.51 -18.00 -0.37
N GLU A 171 1.04 -16.86 -0.78
CA GLU A 171 2.05 -16.70 -1.80
C GLU A 171 3.38 -16.26 -1.18
N GLY A 172 4.29 -17.13 -1.16
CA GLY A 172 5.74 -17.08 -1.08
C GLY A 172 6.47 -15.99 -0.27
N GLU A 173 7.75 -15.97 -0.49
CA GLU A 173 8.76 -15.18 0.22
C GLU A 173 8.69 -13.67 -0.09
N GLU A 174 8.18 -13.29 -1.27
CA GLU A 174 8.18 -11.92 -1.76
C GLU A 174 7.32 -11.00 -0.89
N LEU A 175 6.29 -11.53 -0.25
CA LEU A 175 5.40 -10.75 0.63
C LEU A 175 6.03 -10.38 1.98
N LYS A 176 7.17 -10.96 2.33
CA LYS A 176 7.92 -10.58 3.54
C LYS A 176 8.40 -9.13 3.54
N ALA A 177 8.44 -8.47 2.39
CA ALA A 177 8.74 -7.04 2.30
C ALA A 177 7.77 -6.18 3.12
N PHE A 178 6.52 -6.64 3.35
CA PHE A 178 5.54 -5.96 4.19
C PHE A 178 5.78 -6.16 5.70
N THR A 179 6.54 -7.19 6.09
CA THR A 179 6.72 -7.56 7.49
C THR A 179 8.05 -7.12 8.07
N THR A 180 8.99 -6.72 7.22
CA THR A 180 10.36 -6.40 7.62
C THR A 180 10.88 -5.12 6.97
N ALA A 181 11.89 -4.52 7.59
CA ALA A 181 12.66 -3.42 7.01
C ALA A 181 13.83 -3.92 6.13
N GLY A 182 13.81 -5.19 5.72
CA GLY A 182 14.94 -5.77 5.02
C GLY A 182 16.23 -5.63 5.83
N PHE A 183 17.32 -5.21 5.17
CA PHE A 183 18.62 -5.05 5.82
C PHE A 183 18.72 -3.82 6.76
N LEU A 184 17.75 -2.90 6.73
CA LEU A 184 17.81 -1.67 7.53
C LEU A 184 17.62 -1.89 9.03
N GLY A 185 17.08 -3.03 9.45
CA GLY A 185 16.85 -3.35 10.85
C GLY A 185 15.39 -3.14 11.29
N SER A 186 14.97 -3.94 12.28
CA SER A 186 13.57 -4.05 12.71
C SER A 186 12.98 -2.74 13.24
N GLU A 187 13.77 -1.83 13.75
CA GLU A 187 13.33 -0.53 14.25
C GLU A 187 12.72 0.36 13.17
N TYR A 188 13.03 0.09 11.90
CA TYR A 188 12.49 0.81 10.74
C TYR A 188 11.35 0.06 10.05
N GLY A 189 11.00 -1.13 10.54
CA GLY A 189 9.92 -1.95 10.02
C GLY A 189 8.54 -1.40 10.38
N PRO A 190 7.49 -1.96 9.77
CA PRO A 190 6.12 -1.52 10.00
C PRO A 190 5.63 -1.89 11.41
N PHE A 191 4.94 -0.95 12.05
CA PHE A 191 4.03 -1.24 13.14
C PHE A 191 2.70 -1.67 12.53
N ASN A 192 2.38 -2.97 12.63
CA ASN A 192 1.22 -3.55 11.96
C ASN A 192 -0.05 -3.45 12.80
N ILE A 193 -1.12 -2.95 12.18
CA ILE A 193 -2.48 -2.87 12.73
C ILE A 193 -3.42 -3.61 11.78
N PRO A 194 -3.55 -4.93 11.90
CA PRO A 194 -4.40 -5.72 11.00
C PRO A 194 -5.88 -5.31 11.04
N PHE A 195 -6.34 -4.90 12.22
CA PHE A 195 -7.73 -4.55 12.49
C PHE A 195 -7.83 -3.13 13.04
N PRO A 196 -8.14 -2.12 12.22
CA PRO A 196 -8.18 -0.72 12.66
C PRO A 196 -9.23 -0.45 13.74
N HIS A 197 -10.33 -1.21 13.79
CA HIS A 197 -11.34 -1.10 14.83
C HIS A 197 -10.82 -1.52 16.22
N ASP A 198 -9.75 -2.33 16.27
CA ASP A 198 -9.13 -2.81 17.49
C ASP A 198 -7.71 -2.22 17.72
N ALA A 199 -7.37 -1.19 16.98
CA ALA A 199 -6.05 -0.56 17.02
C ALA A 199 -5.64 -0.11 18.44
N ALA A 200 -6.59 0.35 19.25
CA ALA A 200 -6.36 0.72 20.63
C ALA A 200 -5.81 -0.43 21.50
N THR A 201 -6.17 -1.68 21.20
CA THR A 201 -5.69 -2.85 21.93
C THR A 201 -4.21 -3.12 21.68
N ALA A 202 -3.72 -2.83 20.46
CA ALA A 202 -2.31 -2.98 20.10
C ALA A 202 -1.38 -2.02 20.87
N VAL A 203 -1.93 -0.91 21.40
CA VAL A 203 -1.17 0.14 22.09
C VAL A 203 -1.57 0.30 23.56
N ARG A 204 -2.14 -0.72 24.16
CA ARG A 204 -2.48 -0.74 25.59
C ARG A 204 -1.66 -1.80 26.30
N PRO A 205 -1.11 -1.50 27.49
CA PRO A 205 -0.57 -2.54 28.35
C PRO A 205 -1.64 -3.59 28.66
N PRO A 206 -1.26 -4.86 28.89
CA PRO A 206 -2.20 -5.91 29.27
C PRO A 206 -3.06 -5.52 30.47
N ALA A 207 -4.30 -5.99 30.51
CA ALA A 207 -5.23 -5.71 31.61
C ALA A 207 -4.59 -6.08 32.97
N GLY A 208 -4.75 -5.22 33.97
CA GLY A 208 -4.17 -5.40 35.30
C GLY A 208 -2.67 -5.13 35.43
N MET A 209 -2.04 -4.65 34.34
CA MET A 209 -0.63 -4.25 34.36
C MET A 209 -0.49 -2.82 34.90
N THR A 210 0.17 -2.68 36.05
CA THR A 210 0.54 -1.35 36.55
C THR A 210 1.76 -0.80 35.78
N PRO A 211 1.95 0.53 35.70
CA PRO A 211 3.13 1.13 35.06
C PRO A 211 4.46 0.59 35.58
N GLY A 212 4.59 0.42 36.91
CA GLY A 212 5.80 -0.14 37.51
C GLY A 212 6.08 -1.58 37.07
N ARG A 213 5.04 -2.45 37.10
CA ARG A 213 5.19 -3.83 36.62
C ARG A 213 5.50 -3.90 35.12
N PHE A 214 4.96 -2.97 34.33
CA PHE A 214 5.25 -2.89 32.90
C PHE A 214 6.71 -2.53 32.66
N GLU A 215 7.23 -1.54 33.37
CA GLU A 215 8.63 -1.14 33.34
C GLU A 215 9.57 -2.28 33.76
N ASP A 216 9.26 -2.97 34.88
CA ASP A 216 10.08 -4.08 35.39
C ASP A 216 10.10 -5.26 34.39
N ARG A 217 8.97 -5.56 33.74
CA ARG A 217 8.91 -6.59 32.68
C ARG A 217 9.75 -6.20 31.46
N ASN A 218 9.72 -4.93 31.05
CA ASN A 218 10.53 -4.45 29.95
C ASN A 218 12.03 -4.61 30.26
N LYS A 219 12.47 -4.20 31.45
CA LYS A 219 13.84 -4.38 31.93
C LYS A 219 14.26 -5.85 32.00
N PHE A 220 13.37 -6.70 32.51
CA PHE A 220 13.64 -8.14 32.62
C PHE A 220 13.75 -8.78 31.22
N TYR A 221 12.86 -8.43 30.30
CA TYR A 221 12.88 -8.96 28.95
C TYR A 221 14.16 -8.56 28.19
N LYS A 222 14.64 -7.31 28.35
CA LYS A 222 15.92 -6.88 27.80
C LYS A 222 17.10 -7.74 28.29
N ARG A 223 17.16 -7.99 29.60
CA ARG A 223 18.17 -8.88 30.17
C ARG A 223 18.11 -10.31 29.61
N LEU A 224 16.90 -10.84 29.42
CA LEU A 224 16.72 -12.15 28.80
C LEU A 224 17.24 -12.18 27.36
N LEU A 225 17.00 -11.14 26.57
CA LEU A 225 17.50 -11.03 25.21
C LEU A 225 19.03 -10.92 25.16
N GLU A 226 19.62 -10.10 26.04
CA GLU A 226 21.07 -9.96 26.17
C GLU A 226 21.74 -11.29 26.54
N ALA A 227 21.12 -12.06 27.41
CA ALA A 227 21.60 -13.39 27.82
C ALA A 227 21.24 -14.53 26.85
N SER A 228 20.38 -14.28 25.86
CA SER A 228 19.87 -15.31 24.97
C SER A 228 20.93 -15.78 23.97
N PRO A 229 21.07 -17.11 23.74
CA PRO A 229 21.91 -17.64 22.67
C PRO A 229 21.51 -17.10 21.28
N VAL A 230 20.24 -16.73 21.07
CA VAL A 230 19.77 -16.10 19.83
C VAL A 230 20.50 -14.78 19.59
N GLY A 231 20.88 -14.06 20.63
CA GLY A 231 21.72 -12.87 20.54
C GLY A 231 23.13 -13.12 19.98
N GLN A 232 23.57 -14.37 19.93
CA GLN A 232 24.88 -14.76 19.40
C GLN A 232 24.85 -15.02 17.87
N TYR A 233 23.67 -15.22 17.29
CA TYR A 233 23.51 -15.61 15.89
C TYR A 233 23.25 -14.45 14.93
N GLY A 234 23.02 -13.23 15.40
CA GLY A 234 22.84 -12.03 14.58
C GLY A 234 24.02 -11.09 14.65
N SER A 235 24.13 -10.13 13.71
CA SER A 235 25.10 -9.03 13.83
C SER A 235 24.78 -8.16 15.05
N ALA A 236 25.78 -7.50 15.63
CA ALA A 236 25.59 -6.55 16.73
C ALA A 236 24.56 -5.47 16.35
N TYR A 237 24.62 -4.99 15.10
CA TYR A 237 23.68 -4.01 14.58
C TYR A 237 22.23 -4.49 14.65
N GLN A 238 21.93 -5.73 14.21
CA GLN A 238 20.56 -6.27 14.20
C GLN A 238 20.04 -6.50 15.63
N ARG A 239 20.89 -6.94 16.55
CA ARG A 239 20.54 -7.05 17.97
C ARG A 239 20.15 -5.71 18.58
N ASP A 240 20.98 -4.68 18.33
CA ASP A 240 20.73 -3.33 18.82
C ASP A 240 19.46 -2.74 18.19
N SER A 241 19.24 -3.00 16.91
CA SER A 241 18.02 -2.59 16.21
C SER A 241 16.76 -3.22 16.83
N PHE A 242 16.83 -4.49 17.20
CA PHE A 242 15.72 -5.17 17.89
C PHE A 242 15.43 -4.56 19.26
N LEU A 243 16.47 -4.25 20.04
CA LEU A 243 16.32 -3.57 21.34
C LEU A 243 15.70 -2.19 21.19
N ARG A 244 16.12 -1.41 20.17
CA ARG A 244 15.52 -0.11 19.84
C ARG A 244 14.04 -0.24 19.43
N SER A 245 13.67 -1.30 18.69
CA SER A 245 12.26 -1.58 18.37
C SER A 245 11.41 -1.75 19.62
N MET A 246 11.93 -2.46 20.62
CA MET A 246 11.26 -2.64 21.91
C MET A 246 11.14 -1.33 22.68
N ASP A 247 12.17 -0.50 22.67
CA ASP A 247 12.15 0.81 23.32
C ASP A 247 11.12 1.74 22.65
N ASN A 248 10.99 1.68 21.34
CA ASN A 248 9.98 2.44 20.60
C ASN A 248 8.58 1.98 20.99
N ALA A 249 8.33 0.67 21.05
CA ALA A 249 7.05 0.12 21.48
C ALA A 249 6.70 0.51 22.94
N HIS A 250 7.67 0.41 23.85
CA HIS A 250 7.49 0.82 25.25
C HIS A 250 7.17 2.31 25.37
N ARG A 251 7.84 3.15 24.58
CA ARG A 251 7.62 4.60 24.55
C ARG A 251 6.22 4.95 24.06
N LEU A 252 5.75 4.30 22.97
CA LEU A 252 4.38 4.47 22.48
C LEU A 252 3.34 4.12 23.55
N LEU A 253 3.48 2.95 24.16
CA LEU A 253 2.55 2.46 25.19
C LEU A 253 2.47 3.38 26.43
N SER A 254 3.51 4.18 26.66
CA SER A 254 3.61 5.12 27.79
C SER A 254 3.26 6.56 27.40
N SER A 255 2.97 6.83 26.11
CA SER A 255 2.75 8.17 25.58
C SER A 255 1.26 8.52 25.43
N PRO A 256 0.89 9.80 25.59
CA PRO A 256 -0.42 10.30 25.19
C PRO A 256 -0.75 10.08 23.70
N ALA A 257 0.27 9.94 22.82
CA ALA A 257 0.10 9.67 21.40
C ALA A 257 -0.64 8.34 21.14
N ALA A 258 -0.60 7.38 22.08
CA ALA A 258 -1.40 6.14 22.03
C ALA A 258 -2.91 6.41 21.87
N LYS A 259 -3.42 7.56 22.31
CA LYS A 259 -4.83 7.95 22.12
C LYS A 259 -5.21 8.11 20.64
N ALA A 260 -4.26 8.36 19.76
CA ALA A 260 -4.54 8.46 18.32
C ALA A 260 -5.05 7.13 17.74
N PHE A 261 -4.68 6.01 18.35
CA PHE A 261 -5.11 4.66 17.93
C PHE A 261 -6.53 4.31 18.42
N ASP A 262 -7.12 5.10 19.30
CA ASP A 262 -8.44 4.83 19.88
C ASP A 262 -9.53 5.54 19.07
N LEU A 263 -10.14 4.82 18.13
CA LEU A 263 -11.23 5.32 17.29
C LEU A 263 -12.52 5.60 18.08
N SER A 264 -12.67 5.06 19.29
CA SER A 264 -13.84 5.36 20.15
C SER A 264 -13.86 6.81 20.64
N LEU A 265 -12.74 7.51 20.53
CA LEU A 265 -12.63 8.94 20.85
C LEU A 265 -13.13 9.86 19.71
N GLU A 266 -13.41 9.30 18.53
CA GLU A 266 -13.98 10.08 17.43
C GLU A 266 -15.50 10.27 17.62
N PRO A 267 -16.02 11.45 17.24
CA PRO A 267 -17.46 11.66 17.16
C PRO A 267 -18.10 10.65 16.20
N LYS A 268 -19.28 10.13 16.55
CA LYS A 268 -19.99 9.15 15.71
C LYS A 268 -20.25 9.66 14.30
N ASP A 269 -20.56 10.96 14.14
CA ASP A 269 -20.77 11.58 12.84
C ASP A 269 -19.50 11.63 11.98
N SER A 270 -18.32 11.75 12.60
CA SER A 270 -17.04 11.65 11.91
C SER A 270 -16.80 10.22 11.43
N VAL A 271 -17.03 9.23 12.28
CA VAL A 271 -16.89 7.81 11.91
C VAL A 271 -17.84 7.45 10.77
N ALA A 272 -19.11 7.92 10.83
CA ALA A 272 -20.13 7.63 9.82
C ALA A 272 -19.77 8.11 8.40
N LYS A 273 -18.86 9.07 8.26
CA LYS A 273 -18.37 9.54 6.95
C LYS A 273 -17.39 8.57 6.29
N TYR A 274 -16.75 7.72 7.07
CA TYR A 274 -15.73 6.76 6.61
C TYR A 274 -16.27 5.34 6.44
N VAL A 275 -17.42 5.03 6.98
CA VAL A 275 -17.98 3.67 6.93
C VAL A 275 -19.36 3.67 6.30
N PRO A 276 -19.78 2.57 5.66
CA PRO A 276 -21.12 2.49 5.09
C PRO A 276 -22.19 2.52 6.18
N ALA A 277 -23.38 3.00 5.82
CA ALA A 277 -24.53 3.01 6.71
C ALA A 277 -24.84 1.59 7.21
N GLY A 278 -25.08 1.45 8.52
CA GLY A 278 -25.34 0.15 9.14
C GLY A 278 -24.11 -0.72 9.40
N PHE A 279 -22.91 -0.22 9.14
CA PHE A 279 -21.68 -0.92 9.50
C PHE A 279 -21.58 -1.08 11.02
N ASP A 280 -21.32 -2.31 11.45
CA ASP A 280 -21.12 -2.67 12.85
C ASP A 280 -19.74 -3.35 13.01
N PRO A 281 -18.77 -2.69 13.65
CA PRO A 281 -17.45 -3.27 13.83
C PRO A 281 -17.44 -4.56 14.66
N ALA A 282 -18.45 -4.78 15.52
CA ALA A 282 -18.57 -6.02 16.29
C ALA A 282 -18.90 -7.25 15.41
N LYS A 283 -19.38 -7.02 14.19
CA LYS A 283 -19.65 -8.08 13.20
C LYS A 283 -18.47 -8.43 12.32
N ILE A 284 -17.34 -7.71 12.48
CA ILE A 284 -16.08 -8.09 11.83
C ILE A 284 -15.55 -9.33 12.56
N ASP A 285 -15.92 -10.51 12.07
CA ASP A 285 -15.35 -11.75 12.56
C ASP A 285 -13.94 -11.91 12.02
N SER A 286 -12.95 -11.74 12.91
CA SER A 286 -11.53 -11.91 12.60
C SER A 286 -11.15 -13.34 12.20
N ALA A 287 -12.01 -14.33 12.51
CA ALA A 287 -11.75 -15.75 12.29
C ALA A 287 -12.46 -16.35 11.07
N LYS A 288 -13.52 -15.71 10.56
CA LYS A 288 -14.38 -16.25 9.49
C LYS A 288 -14.51 -15.30 8.32
N GLN A 289 -13.44 -15.13 7.58
CA GLN A 289 -13.60 -14.58 6.24
C GLN A 289 -13.90 -15.74 5.30
N ASN A 290 -15.19 -16.03 5.15
CA ASN A 290 -15.68 -16.97 4.16
C ASN A 290 -15.52 -16.37 2.76
N ARG A 291 -15.08 -17.21 1.80
CA ARG A 291 -14.95 -16.86 0.38
C ARG A 291 -16.29 -16.46 -0.29
N ASP A 292 -17.43 -16.63 0.36
CA ASP A 292 -18.73 -16.74 -0.30
C ASP A 292 -19.79 -15.70 0.10
N GLY A 293 -19.47 -14.52 0.62
CA GLY A 293 -20.50 -13.49 0.67
C GLY A 293 -20.57 -12.54 1.86
N ASP A 294 -20.20 -12.92 3.09
CA ASP A 294 -20.19 -12.02 4.26
C ASP A 294 -18.97 -11.08 4.28
N TYR A 295 -18.14 -11.21 3.27
CA TYR A 295 -16.92 -10.48 3.09
C TYR A 295 -17.14 -8.98 2.80
N GLU A 296 -18.28 -8.62 2.22
CA GLU A 296 -18.49 -7.28 1.66
C GLU A 296 -18.62 -6.18 2.72
N ALA A 297 -19.49 -6.34 3.70
CA ALA A 297 -19.74 -5.29 4.68
C ALA A 297 -18.55 -5.10 5.65
N ALA A 298 -17.94 -6.19 6.10
CA ALA A 298 -16.81 -6.17 7.03
C ALA A 298 -15.56 -5.53 6.37
N THR A 299 -15.28 -5.86 5.10
CA THR A 299 -14.12 -5.32 4.38
C THR A 299 -14.30 -3.86 4.03
N VAL A 300 -15.49 -3.47 3.56
CA VAL A 300 -15.82 -2.08 3.23
C VAL A 300 -15.60 -1.16 4.42
N GLY A 301 -16.17 -1.49 5.58
CA GLY A 301 -16.01 -0.67 6.77
C GLY A 301 -14.60 -0.71 7.37
N ARG A 302 -13.89 -1.83 7.26
CA ARG A 302 -12.50 -1.97 7.75
C ARG A 302 -11.57 -1.00 7.03
N PHE A 303 -11.62 -0.90 5.71
CA PHE A 303 -10.80 0.04 4.95
C PHE A 303 -11.12 1.49 5.34
N GLY A 304 -12.40 1.83 5.48
CA GLY A 304 -12.83 3.16 5.92
C GLY A 304 -12.30 3.53 7.31
N LEU A 305 -12.38 2.62 8.28
CA LEU A 305 -11.77 2.83 9.61
C LEU A 305 -10.25 2.95 9.52
N GLY A 306 -9.60 2.26 8.58
CA GLY A 306 -8.18 2.41 8.29
C GLY A 306 -7.84 3.83 7.81
N CYS A 307 -8.63 4.40 6.90
CA CYS A 307 -8.48 5.79 6.45
C CYS A 307 -8.68 6.80 7.59
N LEU A 308 -9.68 6.60 8.44
CA LEU A 308 -9.91 7.42 9.63
C LEU A 308 -8.73 7.34 10.60
N LEU A 309 -8.21 6.13 10.85
CA LEU A 309 -7.04 5.94 11.70
C LEU A 309 -5.80 6.61 11.10
N ALA A 310 -5.59 6.52 9.78
CA ALA A 310 -4.49 7.18 9.09
C ALA A 310 -4.55 8.70 9.26
N ARG A 311 -5.73 9.32 9.18
CA ARG A 311 -5.92 10.75 9.47
C ARG A 311 -5.46 11.10 10.88
N ARG A 312 -5.89 10.35 11.90
CA ARG A 312 -5.53 10.56 13.31
C ARG A 312 -4.02 10.40 13.55
N LEU A 313 -3.42 9.41 12.90
CA LEU A 313 -1.98 9.16 13.01
C LEU A 313 -1.15 10.25 12.32
N ALA A 314 -1.63 10.81 11.21
CA ALA A 314 -1.02 11.96 10.57
C ALA A 314 -1.05 13.20 11.47
N GLU A 315 -2.12 13.43 12.22
CA GLU A 315 -2.26 14.53 13.21
C GLU A 315 -1.19 14.45 14.30
N VAL A 316 -0.86 13.26 14.79
CA VAL A 316 0.14 13.06 15.85
C VAL A 316 1.56 12.83 15.31
N GLY A 317 1.77 12.92 14.01
CA GLY A 317 3.10 12.95 13.42
C GLY A 317 3.65 11.61 12.95
N ALA A 318 2.83 10.64 12.57
CA ALA A 318 3.30 9.49 11.82
C ALA A 318 3.97 9.93 10.51
N ARG A 319 5.07 9.26 10.13
CA ARG A 319 5.86 9.63 8.95
C ARG A 319 5.38 8.92 7.68
N PHE A 320 5.17 7.63 7.78
CA PHE A 320 4.65 6.78 6.72
C PHE A 320 3.50 5.92 7.24
N ILE A 321 2.38 5.98 6.53
CA ILE A 321 1.19 5.19 6.85
C ILE A 321 0.76 4.48 5.56
N GLU A 322 0.56 3.17 5.62
CA GLU A 322 -0.07 2.44 4.54
C GLU A 322 -1.42 1.91 5.02
N VAL A 323 -2.46 2.16 4.23
CA VAL A 323 -3.80 1.57 4.43
C VAL A 323 -4.09 0.68 3.25
N THR A 324 -4.29 -0.62 3.50
CA THR A 324 -4.47 -1.59 2.43
C THR A 324 -5.85 -2.21 2.42
N THR A 325 -6.37 -2.47 1.21
CA THR A 325 -7.50 -3.39 1.02
C THR A 325 -7.08 -4.85 1.17
N GLU A 326 -5.79 -5.10 1.32
CA GLU A 326 -5.12 -6.40 1.36
C GLU A 326 -5.36 -7.24 0.09
N TYR A 327 -4.28 -7.75 -0.47
CA TYR A 327 -4.38 -8.74 -1.53
C TYR A 327 -4.78 -10.10 -0.92
N ILE A 328 -5.84 -10.68 -1.46
CA ILE A 328 -6.23 -12.07 -1.19
C ILE A 328 -6.49 -12.72 -2.55
N PRO A 329 -5.83 -13.85 -2.86
CA PRO A 329 -5.99 -14.52 -4.14
C PRO A 329 -7.46 -14.75 -4.53
N PHE A 330 -7.82 -14.30 -5.73
CA PHE A 330 -9.18 -14.39 -6.31
C PHE A 330 -10.26 -13.57 -5.57
N LEU A 331 -9.87 -12.64 -4.72
CA LEU A 331 -10.81 -11.75 -4.00
C LEU A 331 -10.44 -10.27 -4.20
N ASN A 332 -11.31 -9.37 -3.77
CA ASN A 332 -11.13 -7.92 -3.89
C ASN A 332 -10.84 -7.47 -5.32
N TRP A 333 -9.73 -6.77 -5.53
CA TRP A 333 -9.26 -6.30 -6.84
C TRP A 333 -8.71 -7.43 -7.72
N ASP A 334 -8.48 -8.62 -7.17
CA ASP A 334 -8.03 -9.80 -7.93
C ASP A 334 -9.20 -10.46 -8.67
N THR A 335 -9.71 -9.79 -9.69
CA THR A 335 -10.88 -10.16 -10.47
C THR A 335 -10.52 -11.13 -11.59
N HIS A 336 -10.67 -12.44 -11.36
CA HIS A 336 -10.54 -13.48 -12.39
C HIS A 336 -11.89 -13.96 -12.91
N GLU A 337 -12.95 -13.84 -12.11
CA GLU A 337 -14.36 -14.01 -12.45
C GLU A 337 -15.18 -12.96 -11.70
N ASN A 338 -16.41 -12.71 -12.19
CA ASN A 338 -17.34 -11.74 -11.61
C ASN A 338 -16.75 -10.32 -11.48
N GLY A 339 -15.86 -9.93 -12.38
CA GLY A 339 -15.12 -8.67 -12.29
C GLY A 339 -16.03 -7.45 -12.15
N HIS A 340 -17.05 -7.33 -13.01
CA HIS A 340 -18.03 -6.24 -12.95
C HIS A 340 -18.74 -6.20 -11.59
N THR A 341 -19.33 -7.32 -11.15
CA THR A 341 -20.08 -7.38 -9.89
C THR A 341 -19.22 -7.06 -8.67
N ARG A 342 -17.99 -7.57 -8.64
CA ARG A 342 -17.05 -7.30 -7.54
C ARG A 342 -16.64 -5.83 -7.49
N LEU A 343 -16.39 -5.22 -8.65
CA LEU A 343 -15.96 -3.82 -8.71
C LEU A 343 -17.02 -2.85 -8.19
N VAL A 344 -18.31 -3.15 -8.26
CA VAL A 344 -19.36 -2.37 -7.59
C VAL A 344 -19.04 -2.23 -6.09
N ASN A 345 -18.68 -3.34 -5.43
CA ASN A 345 -18.39 -3.35 -4.01
C ASN A 345 -17.04 -2.71 -3.70
N MET A 346 -16.01 -2.92 -4.54
CA MET A 346 -14.71 -2.30 -4.37
C MET A 346 -14.76 -0.78 -4.48
N LYS A 347 -15.53 -0.25 -5.44
CA LYS A 347 -15.76 1.19 -5.58
C LYS A 347 -16.46 1.76 -4.34
N LYS A 348 -17.54 1.13 -3.86
CA LYS A 348 -18.22 1.52 -2.62
C LYS A 348 -17.28 1.51 -1.41
N MET A 349 -16.31 0.60 -1.37
CA MET A 349 -15.36 0.50 -0.28
C MET A 349 -14.42 1.72 -0.22
N ILE A 350 -13.98 2.22 -1.40
CA ILE A 350 -12.93 3.25 -1.46
C ILE A 350 -13.48 4.67 -1.63
N ASP A 351 -14.63 4.86 -2.29
CA ASP A 351 -15.12 6.15 -2.73
C ASP A 351 -15.29 7.15 -1.58
N ALA A 352 -16.14 6.82 -0.60
CA ALA A 352 -16.42 7.71 0.52
C ALA A 352 -15.21 7.91 1.44
N PRO A 353 -14.50 6.85 1.90
CA PRO A 353 -13.42 7.01 2.86
C PRO A 353 -12.23 7.80 2.31
N ILE A 354 -11.87 7.60 1.04
CA ILE A 354 -10.74 8.33 0.44
C ILE A 354 -11.08 9.79 0.25
N ALA A 355 -12.26 10.09 -0.31
CA ALA A 355 -12.71 11.46 -0.44
C ALA A 355 -12.77 12.17 0.91
N GLN A 356 -13.29 11.51 1.95
CA GLN A 356 -13.36 12.09 3.29
C GLN A 356 -11.97 12.29 3.90
N LEU A 357 -11.01 11.38 3.68
CA LEU A 357 -9.63 11.54 4.12
C LEU A 357 -9.00 12.81 3.54
N VAL A 358 -9.18 13.04 2.23
CA VAL A 358 -8.67 14.25 1.56
C VAL A 358 -9.30 15.50 2.16
N LEU A 359 -10.62 15.54 2.33
CA LEU A 359 -11.35 16.67 2.90
C LEU A 359 -10.97 16.93 4.36
N ASP A 360 -10.86 15.90 5.17
CA ASP A 360 -10.49 16.03 6.57
C ASP A 360 -9.07 16.57 6.74
N LEU A 361 -8.11 16.11 5.93
CA LEU A 361 -6.74 16.64 5.97
C LEU A 361 -6.68 18.08 5.46
N GLU A 362 -7.45 18.43 4.43
CA GLU A 362 -7.56 19.82 3.96
C GLU A 362 -8.16 20.72 5.05
N GLN A 363 -9.28 20.32 5.65
CA GLN A 363 -9.94 21.09 6.70
C GLN A 363 -9.06 21.33 7.94
N ARG A 364 -8.13 20.43 8.21
CA ARG A 364 -7.17 20.50 9.32
C ARG A 364 -5.88 21.22 8.95
N GLY A 365 -5.75 21.70 7.72
CA GLY A 365 -4.53 22.34 7.23
C GLY A 365 -3.33 21.38 7.12
N LEU A 366 -3.59 20.07 7.01
CA LEU A 366 -2.55 19.04 6.92
C LEU A 366 -2.29 18.57 5.50
N LEU A 367 -3.23 18.76 4.56
CA LEU A 367 -3.14 18.19 3.21
C LEU A 367 -1.90 18.71 2.45
N ASP A 368 -1.57 19.98 2.58
CA ASP A 368 -0.43 20.57 1.87
C ASP A 368 0.92 19.95 2.28
N ARG A 369 0.99 19.36 3.48
CA ARG A 369 2.18 18.70 4.03
C ARG A 369 2.01 17.17 4.15
N THR A 370 0.92 16.60 3.66
CA THR A 370 0.65 15.17 3.62
C THR A 370 0.48 14.74 2.17
N LEU A 371 1.37 13.90 1.67
CA LEU A 371 1.20 13.28 0.36
C LEU A 371 0.35 12.01 0.53
N ILE A 372 -0.79 11.95 -0.17
CA ILE A 372 -1.61 10.74 -0.29
C ILE A 372 -1.34 10.14 -1.66
N VAL A 373 -1.05 8.85 -1.71
CA VAL A 373 -0.80 8.06 -2.94
C VAL A 373 -1.74 6.87 -2.97
N LEU A 374 -2.65 6.81 -3.94
CA LEU A 374 -3.46 5.63 -4.19
C LEU A 374 -2.87 4.87 -5.38
N ALA A 375 -2.56 3.58 -5.18
CA ALA A 375 -1.90 2.76 -6.18
C ALA A 375 -2.27 1.27 -6.07
N SER A 376 -1.92 0.52 -7.11
CA SER A 376 -1.96 -0.94 -7.19
C SER A 376 -0.71 -1.45 -7.90
N GLU A 377 -0.44 -2.74 -7.82
CA GLU A 377 0.76 -3.36 -8.40
C GLU A 377 0.79 -3.37 -9.93
N PHE A 378 -0.37 -3.46 -10.56
CA PHE A 378 -0.61 -3.38 -12.01
C PHE A 378 -2.11 -3.14 -12.27
N SER A 379 -2.49 -3.06 -13.53
CA SER A 379 -3.87 -2.93 -13.96
C SER A 379 -4.45 -4.27 -14.46
N ARG A 380 -5.64 -4.22 -15.06
CA ARG A 380 -6.29 -5.38 -15.68
C ARG A 380 -6.86 -5.05 -17.05
N ASP A 381 -6.95 -6.07 -17.88
CA ASP A 381 -7.63 -6.08 -19.18
C ASP A 381 -8.49 -7.33 -19.33
N MET A 382 -9.44 -7.32 -20.24
CA MET A 382 -10.28 -8.50 -20.49
C MET A 382 -9.55 -9.55 -21.34
N MET A 383 -8.71 -9.12 -22.29
CA MET A 383 -8.14 -9.98 -23.33
C MET A 383 -6.63 -10.17 -23.24
N ILE A 384 -5.91 -9.23 -22.64
CA ILE A 384 -4.44 -9.19 -22.65
C ILE A 384 -3.87 -9.60 -21.30
N GLU A 385 -3.01 -10.62 -21.31
CA GLU A 385 -2.25 -11.03 -20.13
C GLU A 385 -0.85 -10.38 -20.19
N GLY A 386 -0.53 -9.51 -19.24
CA GLY A 386 0.73 -8.80 -19.15
C GLY A 386 0.79 -7.61 -20.09
N ARG A 387 1.22 -7.85 -21.29
CA ARG A 387 1.41 -6.84 -22.32
C ARG A 387 1.03 -7.37 -23.70
N GLU A 388 0.88 -6.46 -24.63
CA GLU A 388 0.57 -6.80 -26.01
C GLU A 388 1.57 -7.82 -26.57
N LYS A 389 1.05 -8.88 -27.21
CA LYS A 389 1.83 -9.99 -27.79
C LYS A 389 2.60 -10.86 -26.77
N SER A 390 2.27 -10.75 -25.49
CA SER A 390 2.83 -11.63 -24.48
C SER A 390 2.49 -13.11 -24.75
N GLN A 391 3.45 -13.98 -24.46
CA GLN A 391 3.27 -15.46 -24.51
C GLN A 391 2.93 -16.02 -23.10
N LEU A 392 2.60 -15.18 -22.14
CA LEU A 392 2.30 -15.59 -20.78
C LEU A 392 1.02 -16.39 -20.72
N ARG A 393 1.05 -17.46 -19.91
CA ARG A 393 -0.13 -18.27 -19.64
C ARG A 393 -1.12 -17.48 -18.79
N THR A 394 -2.34 -17.33 -19.29
CA THR A 394 -3.43 -16.70 -18.54
C THR A 394 -4.05 -17.67 -17.52
N GLN A 395 -4.44 -17.13 -16.37
CA GLN A 395 -5.25 -17.84 -15.37
C GLN A 395 -6.76 -17.71 -15.67
N ALA A 396 -7.17 -16.65 -16.33
CA ALA A 396 -8.56 -16.41 -16.68
C ALA A 396 -8.91 -16.94 -18.07
N LYS A 397 -9.95 -17.74 -18.13
CA LYS A 397 -10.51 -18.20 -19.41
C LYS A 397 -11.66 -17.26 -19.79
N VAL A 398 -11.45 -16.48 -20.84
CA VAL A 398 -12.48 -15.63 -21.43
C VAL A 398 -13.10 -16.37 -22.61
N PRO A 399 -14.43 -16.57 -22.68
CA PRO A 399 -15.10 -17.24 -23.79
C PRO A 399 -15.07 -16.37 -25.04
N ASP A 400 -15.28 -16.98 -26.22
CA ASP A 400 -15.36 -16.24 -27.50
C ASP A 400 -16.59 -15.32 -27.56
N GLN A 401 -17.65 -15.65 -26.83
CA GLN A 401 -18.85 -14.83 -26.63
C GLN A 401 -19.23 -14.84 -25.14
N ILE A 402 -19.58 -13.71 -24.60
CA ILE A 402 -19.96 -13.55 -23.19
C ILE A 402 -21.44 -13.91 -23.02
N GLU A 403 -21.73 -15.12 -22.58
CA GLU A 403 -23.09 -15.61 -22.34
C GLU A 403 -23.58 -15.35 -20.91
N GLU A 404 -22.68 -15.16 -19.96
CA GLU A 404 -22.97 -15.01 -18.53
C GLU A 404 -22.25 -13.81 -17.95
N LEU A 405 -22.91 -13.08 -17.05
CA LEU A 405 -22.37 -11.88 -16.39
C LEU A 405 -21.03 -12.14 -15.66
N LYS A 406 -20.80 -13.35 -15.19
CA LYS A 406 -19.54 -13.70 -14.49
C LYS A 406 -18.30 -13.52 -15.36
N TYR A 407 -18.42 -13.58 -16.69
CA TYR A 407 -17.33 -13.38 -17.64
C TYR A 407 -17.19 -11.92 -18.11
N TYR A 408 -18.07 -11.04 -17.66
CA TYR A 408 -18.08 -9.65 -18.02
C TYR A 408 -17.26 -8.85 -17.00
N GLY A 409 -16.11 -8.29 -17.43
CA GLY A 409 -15.19 -7.51 -16.59
C GLY A 409 -13.72 -7.75 -16.91
N MET A 410 -12.85 -7.03 -16.25
CA MET A 410 -11.40 -7.08 -16.48
C MET A 410 -10.78 -8.22 -15.65
N HIS A 411 -10.39 -9.32 -16.30
CA HIS A 411 -10.01 -10.57 -15.63
C HIS A 411 -8.52 -10.88 -15.67
N ARG A 412 -7.78 -10.33 -16.66
CA ARG A 412 -6.36 -10.62 -16.89
C ARG A 412 -5.48 -9.50 -16.33
N HIS A 413 -4.28 -9.85 -15.94
CA HIS A 413 -3.31 -8.88 -15.47
C HIS A 413 -2.78 -8.04 -16.64
N PHE A 414 -2.64 -6.73 -16.44
CA PHE A 414 -2.17 -5.82 -17.48
C PHE A 414 -1.12 -4.86 -16.92
N THR A 415 0.05 -4.80 -17.55
CA THR A 415 1.23 -4.09 -17.05
C THR A 415 1.59 -2.82 -17.84
N GLU A 416 0.96 -2.59 -19.00
CA GLU A 416 1.31 -1.48 -19.89
C GLU A 416 0.55 -0.17 -19.62
N ALA A 417 -0.35 -0.17 -18.64
CA ALA A 417 -0.99 1.03 -18.10
C ALA A 417 -1.50 0.78 -16.70
N GLY A 418 -1.66 1.85 -15.93
CA GLY A 418 -2.25 1.88 -14.61
C GLY A 418 -2.44 3.32 -14.16
N CYS A 419 -3.35 3.54 -13.20
CA CYS A 419 -3.58 4.85 -12.63
C CYS A 419 -3.06 4.94 -11.21
N VAL A 420 -2.42 6.08 -10.91
CA VAL A 420 -2.05 6.48 -9.55
C VAL A 420 -2.69 7.83 -9.27
N LEU A 421 -3.38 7.97 -8.15
CA LEU A 421 -3.89 9.25 -7.69
C LEU A 421 -3.02 9.81 -6.58
N LEU A 422 -2.75 11.11 -6.65
CA LEU A 422 -1.88 11.84 -5.74
C LEU A 422 -2.63 13.06 -5.21
N TRP A 423 -2.65 13.27 -3.89
CA TRP A 423 -3.22 14.48 -3.27
C TRP A 423 -2.25 15.07 -2.27
N GLY A 424 -2.21 16.40 -2.20
CA GLY A 424 -1.39 17.13 -1.23
C GLY A 424 0.12 17.01 -1.44
N GLY A 425 0.92 17.27 -0.41
CA GLY A 425 2.37 17.11 -0.44
C GLY A 425 3.10 17.85 -1.56
N GLY A 426 2.56 18.98 -2.02
CA GLY A 426 3.15 19.79 -3.10
C GLY A 426 2.85 19.28 -4.52
N MET A 427 1.95 18.30 -4.68
CA MET A 427 1.48 17.88 -6.00
C MET A 427 0.59 18.93 -6.64
N LYS A 428 0.54 18.97 -7.96
CA LYS A 428 -0.41 19.80 -8.70
C LYS A 428 -1.84 19.44 -8.33
N ARG A 429 -2.74 20.40 -8.43
CA ARG A 429 -4.15 20.23 -8.17
C ARG A 429 -4.92 20.25 -9.50
N GLY A 430 -5.93 19.39 -9.62
CA GLY A 430 -6.76 19.29 -10.84
C GLY A 430 -5.96 18.92 -12.10
N HIS A 431 -4.93 18.11 -11.97
CA HIS A 431 -3.98 17.81 -13.02
C HIS A 431 -4.03 16.35 -13.50
N VAL A 432 -3.73 16.14 -14.77
CA VAL A 432 -3.53 14.81 -15.36
C VAL A 432 -2.15 14.73 -15.99
N HIS A 433 -1.42 13.67 -15.70
CA HIS A 433 -0.15 13.35 -16.33
C HIS A 433 -0.26 12.06 -17.15
N GLY A 434 0.21 12.13 -18.41
CA GLY A 434 0.23 11.02 -19.34
C GLY A 434 -1.09 10.75 -20.07
N ILE A 435 -0.98 10.02 -21.17
CA ILE A 435 -2.10 9.64 -22.05
C ILE A 435 -2.05 8.14 -22.27
N THR A 436 -3.21 7.50 -22.23
CA THR A 436 -3.43 6.11 -22.60
C THR A 436 -4.27 6.02 -23.87
N ALA A 437 -4.14 4.93 -24.62
CA ALA A 437 -4.94 4.68 -25.81
C ALA A 437 -6.43 4.49 -25.44
N ASP A 438 -7.32 5.05 -26.27
CA ASP A 438 -8.77 4.93 -26.08
C ASP A 438 -9.34 3.59 -26.57
N GLU A 439 -8.57 2.88 -27.39
CA GLU A 439 -8.90 1.55 -27.89
C GLU A 439 -7.89 0.51 -27.38
N ARG A 440 -8.29 -0.76 -27.37
CA ARG A 440 -7.40 -1.87 -26.96
C ARG A 440 -6.11 -1.88 -27.78
N PRO A 441 -4.98 -1.95 -27.11
CA PRO A 441 -4.74 -2.46 -25.75
C PRO A 441 -4.94 -1.47 -24.59
N CYS A 442 -5.41 -0.26 -24.75
CA CYS A 442 -5.59 0.76 -23.72
C CYS A 442 -4.30 1.07 -22.94
N LYS A 443 -3.15 0.92 -23.60
CA LYS A 443 -1.83 1.11 -23.01
C LYS A 443 -1.40 2.58 -23.00
N VAL A 444 -0.34 2.86 -22.26
CA VAL A 444 0.29 4.20 -22.26
C VAL A 444 0.79 4.58 -23.66
N VAL A 445 0.45 5.81 -24.09
CA VAL A 445 0.85 6.41 -25.36
C VAL A 445 1.92 7.47 -25.15
N THR A 446 1.80 8.30 -24.10
CA THR A 446 2.78 9.35 -23.79
C THR A 446 3.18 9.32 -22.33
N ASP A 447 4.39 9.77 -22.08
CA ASP A 447 4.95 10.03 -20.74
C ASP A 447 4.82 8.83 -19.78
N PRO A 448 5.33 7.64 -20.16
CA PRO A 448 5.26 6.47 -19.29
C PRO A 448 6.07 6.69 -18.00
N VAL A 449 5.46 6.37 -16.88
CA VAL A 449 6.09 6.51 -15.55
C VAL A 449 6.30 5.12 -14.94
N PRO A 450 7.54 4.61 -14.94
CA PRO A 450 7.86 3.38 -14.24
C PRO A 450 7.87 3.57 -12.72
N ILE A 451 7.77 2.47 -11.97
CA ILE A 451 7.74 2.50 -10.50
C ILE A 451 8.96 3.20 -9.91
N SER A 452 10.15 3.08 -10.53
CA SER A 452 11.36 3.79 -10.09
C SER A 452 11.20 5.31 -10.09
N ASP A 453 10.49 5.87 -11.08
CA ASP A 453 10.28 7.31 -11.23
C ASP A 453 9.13 7.81 -10.34
N LEU A 454 8.11 6.98 -10.13
CA LEU A 454 7.08 7.22 -9.11
C LEU A 454 7.73 7.28 -7.72
N HIS A 455 8.59 6.30 -7.37
CA HIS A 455 9.32 6.30 -6.10
C HIS A 455 10.23 7.52 -5.98
N ALA A 456 10.95 7.87 -7.03
CA ALA A 456 11.79 9.07 -7.04
C ALA A 456 10.97 10.35 -6.78
N SER A 457 9.75 10.41 -7.33
CA SER A 457 8.82 11.52 -7.09
C SER A 457 8.34 11.54 -5.64
N ILE A 458 7.98 10.40 -5.08
CA ILE A 458 7.60 10.26 -3.66
C ILE A 458 8.78 10.67 -2.75
N TYR A 459 9.98 10.16 -2.98
CA TYR A 459 11.16 10.50 -2.19
C TYR A 459 11.48 11.99 -2.28
N ARG A 460 11.42 12.59 -3.48
CA ARG A 460 11.59 14.04 -3.65
C ARG A 460 10.57 14.83 -2.81
N ALA A 461 9.29 14.45 -2.84
CA ALA A 461 8.26 15.11 -2.03
C ALA A 461 8.59 15.04 -0.54
N MET A 462 9.13 13.90 -0.06
CA MET A 462 9.56 13.71 1.32
C MET A 462 10.91 14.35 1.65
N GLY A 463 11.59 15.00 0.70
CA GLY A 463 12.91 15.61 0.90
C GLY A 463 14.06 14.61 0.91
N ILE A 464 13.85 13.42 0.35
CA ILE A 464 14.86 12.36 0.24
C ILE A 464 15.40 12.34 -1.19
N SER A 465 16.73 12.36 -1.35
CA SER A 465 17.34 12.20 -2.65
C SER A 465 17.06 10.81 -3.23
N PRO A 466 16.57 10.69 -4.47
CA PRO A 466 16.39 9.40 -5.14
C PRO A 466 17.70 8.59 -5.28
N LYS A 467 18.85 9.26 -5.12
CA LYS A 467 20.19 8.69 -5.12
C LYS A 467 20.73 8.36 -3.72
N LEU A 468 19.92 8.55 -2.67
CA LEU A 468 20.29 8.10 -1.34
C LEU A 468 20.57 6.61 -1.36
N SER A 469 21.69 6.19 -0.77
CA SER A 469 22.07 4.78 -0.73
C SER A 469 22.74 4.41 0.58
N TYR A 470 22.66 3.15 0.91
CA TYR A 470 23.33 2.53 2.05
C TYR A 470 24.28 1.44 1.55
N THR A 471 25.48 1.37 2.12
CA THR A 471 26.40 0.26 1.84
C THR A 471 25.98 -0.93 2.69
N ILE A 472 25.75 -2.06 2.04
CA ILE A 472 25.52 -3.37 2.68
C ILE A 472 26.40 -4.40 1.95
N GLU A 473 27.11 -5.23 2.69
CA GLU A 473 28.07 -6.20 2.11
C GLU A 473 29.01 -5.55 1.06
N GLU A 474 29.52 -4.35 1.40
CA GLU A 474 30.42 -3.54 0.56
C GLU A 474 29.81 -3.06 -0.77
N ARG A 475 28.50 -3.17 -0.94
CA ARG A 475 27.78 -2.72 -2.14
C ARG A 475 26.80 -1.60 -1.81
N PRO A 476 26.65 -0.57 -2.66
CA PRO A 476 25.64 0.44 -2.48
C PRO A 476 24.25 -0.13 -2.82
N PHE A 477 23.28 0.14 -1.97
CA PHE A 477 21.88 -0.19 -2.17
C PHE A 477 21.07 1.11 -2.12
N TYR A 478 20.56 1.53 -3.24
CA TYR A 478 19.89 2.81 -3.41
C TYR A 478 18.40 2.74 -3.05
N VAL A 479 17.82 3.88 -2.68
CA VAL A 479 16.36 3.96 -2.41
C VAL A 479 15.51 3.81 -3.68
N THR A 480 16.05 4.13 -4.87
CA THR A 480 15.52 3.72 -6.17
C THR A 480 16.52 2.79 -6.83
N LYS A 481 16.06 1.87 -7.68
CA LYS A 481 16.96 0.89 -8.31
C LYS A 481 18.16 1.58 -8.97
N ASP A 482 19.36 1.25 -8.50
CA ASP A 482 20.65 1.79 -8.97
C ASP A 482 20.77 3.33 -8.92
N GLY A 483 19.91 4.01 -8.16
CA GLY A 483 19.85 5.46 -8.09
C GLY A 483 19.38 6.12 -9.39
N LEU A 484 18.75 5.37 -10.29
CA LEU A 484 18.37 5.84 -11.64
C LEU A 484 16.97 6.44 -11.72
N GLY A 485 16.14 6.29 -10.67
CA GLY A 485 14.80 6.88 -10.64
C GLY A 485 14.85 8.41 -10.79
N LYS A 486 13.98 8.95 -11.65
CA LYS A 486 13.89 10.37 -11.97
C LYS A 486 12.55 10.91 -11.48
N PRO A 487 12.54 11.92 -10.60
CA PRO A 487 11.28 12.55 -10.21
C PRO A 487 10.55 13.13 -11.43
N VAL A 488 9.29 12.86 -11.57
CA VAL A 488 8.43 13.38 -12.63
C VAL A 488 8.07 14.83 -12.29
N ALA A 489 8.79 15.79 -12.88
CA ALA A 489 8.66 17.21 -12.55
C ALA A 489 7.23 17.74 -12.77
N ASP A 490 6.52 17.21 -13.77
CA ASP A 490 5.16 17.63 -14.10
C ASP A 490 4.12 17.28 -13.03
N LEU A 491 4.42 16.42 -12.06
CA LEU A 491 3.52 16.14 -10.94
C LEU A 491 3.52 17.25 -9.87
N PHE A 492 4.55 18.11 -9.81
CA PHE A 492 4.74 19.07 -8.74
C PHE A 492 4.19 20.46 -9.10
N ALA A 493 3.57 21.13 -8.11
CA ALA A 493 3.04 22.48 -8.25
C ALA A 493 4.15 23.54 -8.45
N ARG A 494 5.35 23.28 -7.89
CA ARG A 494 6.57 24.07 -8.07
C ARG A 494 7.67 23.12 -8.50
N GLY A 495 8.22 23.32 -9.66
CA GLY A 495 9.28 22.52 -10.25
C GLY A 495 10.63 22.70 -9.56
#